data_33b75476c355898cc10b5dad1ed74c2d
#
_entry.id   33b75476c355898cc10b5dad1ed74c2d
#
_cell.length_a   1.000
_cell.length_b   1.000
_cell.length_c   1.000
_cell.angle_alpha   90.00
_cell.angle_beta   90.00
_cell.angle_gamma   90.00
#
_symmetry.space_group_name_H-M   'P 1'
#
loop_
_entity.id
_entity.type
_entity.pdbx_description
1 polymer ?
#
loop_
_entity_poly.entity_id
_entity_poly.type
_entity_poly.pdbx_seq_one_letter_code
_entity_poly.pdbx_strand_id
1 'polypeptide(L)'
;MIYKFLVISCFAVSVNLFFAEEINKSNLFDYFDNKKYLSAEFTQKTLQDGNERTVKGTIKAVRDGKFKIIYFEPMQEVIGSDGKSIFRLDYELEQMDVLPQEDYFKNTPISIFTSDVSSLSSLYQISYCDKIKNTTICEITPKSNDAFLEKLFLNFRNFELEELSYTDSFGQTVTLSFFNLSWLSFPNEELEISIPKEIDIVYH
;
A
#
# COMPACT_ATOMS: atom_id res chain seq x y z
N MET A 1 -25.50 -33.98 61.90
CA MET A 1 -24.15 -34.00 61.33
C MET A 1 -24.34 -33.87 59.77
N ILE A 2 -24.29 -32.64 59.22
CA ILE A 2 -24.65 -32.36 57.84
C ILE A 2 -23.34 -32.02 57.08
N TYR A 3 -22.93 -32.93 56.20
CA TYR A 3 -21.78 -32.69 55.31
C TYR A 3 -22.20 -31.79 54.12
N LYS A 4 -21.65 -30.58 54.05
CA LYS A 4 -21.75 -29.72 52.86
C LYS A 4 -20.67 -30.15 51.83
N PHE A 5 -21.10 -30.68 50.70
CA PHE A 5 -20.24 -30.88 49.55
C PHE A 5 -20.03 -29.52 48.83
N LEU A 6 -18.76 -29.09 48.79
CA LEU A 6 -18.34 -27.92 48.07
C LEU A 6 -17.99 -28.37 46.61
N VAL A 7 -18.83 -28.04 45.67
CA VAL A 7 -18.54 -28.28 44.22
C VAL A 7 -17.68 -27.12 43.72
N ILE A 8 -16.41 -27.38 43.53
CA ILE A 8 -15.50 -26.44 42.88
C ILE A 8 -15.68 -26.61 41.36
N SER A 9 -16.38 -25.66 40.74
CA SER A 9 -16.49 -25.58 39.28
C SER A 9 -15.19 -24.96 38.71
N CYS A 10 -14.34 -25.81 38.13
CA CYS A 10 -13.18 -25.35 37.33
C CYS A 10 -13.67 -24.79 35.99
N PHE A 11 -13.74 -23.46 35.87
CA PHE A 11 -13.89 -22.81 34.58
C PHE A 11 -12.56 -22.90 33.82
N ALA A 12 -12.49 -23.81 32.84
CA ALA A 12 -11.40 -23.87 31.88
C ALA A 12 -11.55 -22.70 30.93
N VAL A 13 -10.79 -21.64 31.12
CA VAL A 13 -10.64 -20.57 30.14
C VAL A 13 -9.78 -21.11 28.99
N SER A 14 -10.40 -21.49 27.87
CA SER A 14 -9.71 -21.82 26.63
C SER A 14 -9.16 -20.52 26.04
N VAL A 15 -7.87 -20.27 26.24
CA VAL A 15 -7.15 -19.21 25.54
C VAL A 15 -6.95 -19.69 24.08
N ASN A 16 -7.77 -19.21 23.15
CA ASN A 16 -7.51 -19.36 21.74
C ASN A 16 -6.28 -18.50 21.40
N LEU A 17 -5.11 -19.12 21.33
CA LEU A 17 -3.92 -18.53 20.72
C LEU A 17 -4.18 -18.45 19.22
N PHE A 18 -4.60 -17.29 18.74
CA PHE A 18 -4.56 -16.96 17.31
C PHE A 18 -3.07 -16.87 16.92
N PHE A 19 -2.53 -17.95 16.38
CA PHE A 19 -1.28 -17.87 15.65
C PHE A 19 -1.57 -17.08 14.37
N ALA A 20 -0.96 -15.90 14.21
CA ALA A 20 -0.96 -15.22 12.93
C ALA A 20 -0.35 -16.17 11.90
N GLU A 21 -1.08 -16.45 10.83
CA GLU A 21 -0.61 -17.33 9.78
C GLU A 21 0.63 -16.71 9.11
N GLU A 22 1.66 -17.53 8.91
CA GLU A 22 2.92 -17.08 8.33
C GLU A 22 2.71 -16.68 6.86
N ILE A 23 3.12 -15.45 6.51
CA ILE A 23 3.05 -14.96 5.13
C ILE A 23 4.01 -15.78 4.27
N ASN A 24 3.49 -16.35 3.19
CA ASN A 24 4.23 -17.16 2.24
C ASN A 24 3.65 -17.00 0.83
N LYS A 25 4.25 -17.69 -0.15
CA LYS A 25 3.83 -17.60 -1.55
C LYS A 25 2.35 -17.97 -1.80
N SER A 26 1.77 -18.84 -0.99
CA SER A 26 0.39 -19.32 -1.21
C SER A 26 -0.68 -18.38 -0.61
N ASN A 27 -0.31 -17.54 0.36
CA ASN A 27 -1.25 -16.70 1.10
C ASN A 27 -0.87 -15.20 1.15
N LEU A 28 0.10 -14.75 0.34
CA LEU A 28 0.53 -13.36 0.36
C LEU A 28 -0.63 -12.39 0.16
N PHE A 29 -1.52 -12.66 -0.80
CA PHE A 29 -2.64 -11.75 -1.08
C PHE A 29 -3.72 -11.83 -0.01
N ASP A 30 -3.85 -12.95 0.72
CA ASP A 30 -4.77 -13.09 1.84
C ASP A 30 -4.41 -12.16 3.01
N TYR A 31 -3.12 -11.74 3.09
CA TYR A 31 -2.71 -10.69 4.01
C TYR A 31 -3.56 -9.42 3.87
N PHE A 32 -4.00 -9.12 2.67
CA PHE A 32 -4.81 -7.94 2.37
C PHE A 32 -6.32 -8.15 2.57
N ASP A 33 -6.77 -9.36 2.88
CA ASP A 33 -8.17 -9.63 3.22
C ASP A 33 -8.59 -8.77 4.42
N ASN A 34 -9.79 -8.21 4.34
CA ASN A 34 -10.32 -7.27 5.35
C ASN A 34 -9.53 -5.96 5.54
N LYS A 35 -8.48 -5.71 4.74
CA LYS A 35 -7.71 -4.46 4.73
C LYS A 35 -8.21 -3.55 3.60
N LYS A 36 -9.41 -2.97 3.80
CA LYS A 36 -10.06 -2.10 2.81
C LYS A 36 -9.42 -0.73 2.70
N TYR A 37 -8.90 -0.19 3.78
CA TYR A 37 -8.34 1.15 3.91
C TYR A 37 -6.85 1.06 4.22
N LEU A 38 -6.06 2.00 3.70
CA LEU A 38 -4.67 2.20 4.07
C LEU A 38 -4.46 3.67 4.43
N SER A 39 -3.85 3.96 5.54
CA SER A 39 -3.23 5.26 5.82
C SER A 39 -1.84 5.07 6.40
N ALA A 40 -0.86 5.84 5.93
CA ALA A 40 0.51 5.80 6.44
C ALA A 40 1.24 7.11 6.16
N GLU A 41 2.26 7.37 6.95
CA GLU A 41 3.38 8.23 6.56
C GLU A 41 4.41 7.38 5.84
N PHE A 42 5.19 7.97 4.94
CA PHE A 42 6.26 7.25 4.26
C PHE A 42 7.51 8.10 4.04
N THR A 43 8.64 7.41 3.93
CA THR A 43 9.85 7.93 3.32
C THR A 43 10.09 7.17 2.03
N GLN A 44 10.19 7.88 0.92
CA GLN A 44 10.52 7.32 -0.38
C GLN A 44 11.98 7.63 -0.72
N LYS A 45 12.74 6.58 -1.02
CA LYS A 45 14.07 6.67 -1.61
C LYS A 45 14.00 6.23 -3.05
N THR A 46 14.57 7.04 -3.93
CA THR A 46 14.65 6.76 -5.36
C THR A 46 16.11 6.71 -5.76
N LEU A 47 16.55 5.59 -6.34
CA LEU A 47 17.89 5.40 -6.88
C LEU A 47 17.81 5.32 -8.39
N GLN A 48 18.50 6.23 -9.09
CA GLN A 48 18.58 6.23 -10.55
C GLN A 48 20.00 6.69 -10.97
N ASP A 49 20.68 5.92 -11.82
CA ASP A 49 22.02 6.22 -12.33
C ASP A 49 23.04 6.55 -11.23
N GLY A 50 22.94 5.87 -10.07
CA GLY A 50 23.80 6.11 -8.90
C GLY A 50 23.46 7.34 -8.06
N ASN A 51 22.43 8.11 -8.43
CA ASN A 51 21.94 9.25 -7.66
C ASN A 51 20.79 8.81 -6.76
N GLU A 52 20.87 9.12 -5.47
CA GLU A 52 19.79 8.87 -4.50
C GLU A 52 19.04 10.16 -4.18
N ARG A 53 17.72 10.11 -4.27
CA ARG A 53 16.81 11.16 -3.84
C ARG A 53 15.89 10.61 -2.75
N THR A 54 15.70 11.38 -1.70
CA THR A 54 14.79 11.04 -0.61
C THR A 54 13.70 12.10 -0.48
N VAL A 55 12.44 11.66 -0.42
CA VAL A 55 11.28 12.50 -0.15
C VAL A 55 10.41 11.85 0.93
N LYS A 56 9.57 12.65 1.59
CA LYS A 56 8.62 12.18 2.60
C LYS A 56 7.21 12.56 2.21
N GLY A 57 6.24 11.82 2.73
CA GLY A 57 4.84 12.12 2.44
C GLY A 57 3.88 11.30 3.27
N THR A 58 2.61 11.43 2.92
CA THR A 58 1.52 10.62 3.44
C THR A 58 0.77 9.94 2.31
N ILE A 59 0.23 8.78 2.59
CA ILE A 59 -0.61 8.01 1.67
C ILE A 59 -1.91 7.62 2.36
N LYS A 60 -3.02 7.80 1.65
CA LYS A 60 -4.33 7.22 1.97
C LYS A 60 -4.87 6.51 0.75
N ALA A 61 -5.37 5.30 0.91
CA ALA A 61 -5.90 4.51 -0.20
C ALA A 61 -7.11 3.68 0.25
N VAL A 62 -8.01 3.42 -0.68
CA VAL A 62 -9.20 2.58 -0.49
C VAL A 62 -9.30 1.60 -1.67
N ARG A 63 -9.73 0.36 -1.38
CA ARG A 63 -9.90 -0.70 -2.40
C ARG A 63 -11.15 -0.51 -3.28
N ASP A 64 -11.38 0.70 -3.73
CA ASP A 64 -12.33 1.06 -4.78
C ASP A 64 -11.66 1.96 -5.84
N GLY A 65 -10.33 1.89 -5.91
CA GLY A 65 -9.52 2.65 -6.87
C GLY A 65 -9.15 4.06 -6.39
N LYS A 66 -9.60 4.49 -5.20
CA LYS A 66 -9.35 5.85 -4.72
C LYS A 66 -8.12 5.92 -3.85
N PHE A 67 -7.37 7.00 -3.99
CA PHE A 67 -6.21 7.27 -3.14
C PHE A 67 -5.85 8.76 -3.15
N LYS A 68 -5.02 9.16 -2.18
CA LYS A 68 -4.31 10.44 -2.14
C LYS A 68 -2.92 10.24 -1.55
N ILE A 69 -1.92 10.71 -2.27
CA ILE A 69 -0.52 10.76 -1.85
C ILE A 69 -0.13 12.24 -1.80
N ILE A 70 0.43 12.67 -0.68
CA ILE A 70 0.95 14.02 -0.50
C ILE A 70 2.45 13.90 -0.29
N TYR A 71 3.23 14.49 -1.18
CA TYR A 71 4.66 14.65 -1.04
C TYR A 71 4.96 15.98 -0.37
N PHE A 72 5.80 15.94 0.68
CA PHE A 72 6.23 17.13 1.37
C PHE A 72 7.42 17.79 0.66
N GLU A 73 7.81 18.98 1.15
CA GLU A 73 9.01 19.65 0.65
C GLU A 73 10.22 18.69 0.59
N PRO A 74 11.07 18.81 -0.43
CA PRO A 74 11.06 19.83 -1.48
C PRO A 74 10.15 19.56 -2.69
N MET A 75 9.39 18.48 -2.72
CA MET A 75 8.63 18.07 -3.91
C MET A 75 7.28 18.79 -4.05
N GLN A 76 6.58 19.04 -2.94
CA GLN A 76 5.30 19.77 -2.88
C GLN A 76 4.27 19.33 -3.94
N GLU A 77 4.02 18.04 -4.04
CA GLU A 77 3.12 17.44 -5.04
C GLU A 77 2.00 16.66 -4.35
N VAL A 78 0.80 16.68 -4.95
CA VAL A 78 -0.32 15.81 -4.56
C VAL A 78 -0.73 14.96 -5.74
N ILE A 79 -0.75 13.65 -5.55
CA ILE A 79 -1.29 12.70 -6.54
C ILE A 79 -2.49 12.00 -5.90
N GLY A 80 -3.59 11.94 -6.62
CA GLY A 80 -4.78 11.25 -6.14
C GLY A 80 -5.66 10.71 -7.23
N SER A 81 -6.67 9.94 -6.81
CA SER A 81 -7.69 9.40 -7.71
C SER A 81 -9.06 9.39 -7.04
N ASP A 82 -10.08 9.67 -7.83
CA ASP A 82 -11.49 9.53 -7.47
C ASP A 82 -12.10 8.16 -7.85
N GLY A 83 -11.27 7.25 -8.38
CA GLY A 83 -11.68 5.96 -8.91
C GLY A 83 -11.94 5.96 -10.44
N LYS A 84 -11.84 7.10 -11.10
CA LYS A 84 -12.02 7.26 -12.56
C LYS A 84 -10.88 8.04 -13.22
N SER A 85 -10.40 9.07 -12.55
CA SER A 85 -9.34 9.96 -13.01
C SER A 85 -8.20 10.00 -12.01
N ILE A 86 -6.99 10.18 -12.51
CA ILE A 86 -5.81 10.54 -11.73
C ILE A 86 -5.64 12.04 -11.79
N PHE A 87 -5.38 12.64 -10.66
CA PHE A 87 -5.09 14.06 -10.49
C PHE A 87 -3.66 14.19 -9.96
N ARG A 88 -2.82 14.92 -10.68
CA ARG A 88 -1.47 15.24 -10.26
C ARG A 88 -1.33 16.75 -10.14
N LEU A 89 -1.31 17.25 -8.93
CA LEU A 89 -1.19 18.65 -8.62
C LEU A 89 0.26 18.97 -8.22
N ASP A 90 0.93 19.75 -9.04
CA ASP A 90 2.27 20.26 -8.82
C ASP A 90 2.18 21.75 -8.41
N TYR A 91 2.56 22.06 -7.18
CA TYR A 91 2.46 23.43 -6.66
C TYR A 91 3.57 24.34 -7.18
N GLU A 92 4.72 23.80 -7.58
CA GLU A 92 5.81 24.60 -8.14
C GLU A 92 5.50 25.04 -9.58
N LEU A 93 4.84 24.16 -10.34
CA LEU A 93 4.42 24.47 -11.71
C LEU A 93 3.05 25.18 -11.78
N GLU A 94 2.35 25.28 -10.65
CA GLU A 94 0.98 25.81 -10.57
C GLU A 94 0.04 25.08 -11.55
N GLN A 95 0.23 23.77 -11.73
CA GLN A 95 -0.49 22.95 -12.72
C GLN A 95 -1.10 21.71 -12.07
N MET A 96 -2.29 21.33 -12.56
CA MET A 96 -2.90 20.05 -12.27
C MET A 96 -3.14 19.27 -13.57
N ASP A 97 -2.50 18.11 -13.70
CA ASP A 97 -2.77 17.16 -14.78
C ASP A 97 -3.94 16.24 -14.38
N VAL A 98 -4.84 16.01 -15.33
CA VAL A 98 -5.96 15.08 -15.19
C VAL A 98 -5.85 14.01 -16.27
N LEU A 99 -5.68 12.74 -15.85
CA LEU A 99 -5.51 11.60 -16.73
C LEU A 99 -6.58 10.52 -16.45
N PRO A 100 -7.00 9.75 -17.48
CA PRO A 100 -7.82 8.57 -17.25
C PRO A 100 -7.11 7.55 -16.34
N GLN A 101 -7.80 7.05 -15.32
CA GLN A 101 -7.21 6.11 -14.38
C GLN A 101 -6.83 4.78 -15.03
N GLU A 102 -7.61 4.29 -16.00
CA GLU A 102 -7.41 2.97 -16.61
C GLU A 102 -6.04 2.80 -17.24
N ASP A 103 -5.49 3.86 -17.84
CA ASP A 103 -4.20 3.81 -18.55
C ASP A 103 -3.01 3.89 -17.58
N TYR A 104 -3.18 4.59 -16.46
CA TYR A 104 -2.11 4.84 -15.50
C TYR A 104 -2.03 3.75 -14.41
N PHE A 105 -3.17 3.16 -14.06
CA PHE A 105 -3.35 2.43 -12.81
C PHE A 105 -2.88 0.97 -12.86
N LYS A 106 -3.08 0.28 -13.97
CA LYS A 106 -2.89 -1.18 -14.08
C LYS A 106 -1.45 -1.64 -13.79
N ASN A 107 -0.49 -0.72 -13.86
CA ASN A 107 0.94 -1.04 -13.84
C ASN A 107 1.71 -0.25 -12.77
N THR A 108 1.02 0.35 -11.80
CA THR A 108 1.67 1.12 -10.74
C THR A 108 1.58 0.40 -9.39
N PRO A 109 2.57 0.58 -8.46
CA PRO A 109 2.57 -0.07 -7.16
C PRO A 109 1.34 0.21 -6.31
N ILE A 110 0.66 1.35 -6.56
CA ILE A 110 -0.54 1.75 -5.79
C ILE A 110 -1.69 0.74 -5.95
N SER A 111 -1.73 0.00 -7.07
CA SER A 111 -2.74 -1.01 -7.33
C SER A 111 -2.78 -2.13 -6.29
N ILE A 112 -1.67 -2.41 -5.59
CA ILE A 112 -1.62 -3.36 -4.46
C ILE A 112 -2.60 -2.94 -3.34
N PHE A 113 -2.77 -1.63 -3.14
CA PHE A 113 -3.60 -1.09 -2.05
C PHE A 113 -5.01 -0.69 -2.50
N THR A 114 -5.24 -0.53 -3.79
CA THR A 114 -6.46 0.07 -4.34
C THR A 114 -7.30 -0.89 -5.17
N SER A 115 -6.70 -1.96 -5.72
CA SER A 115 -7.44 -3.02 -6.42
C SER A 115 -8.13 -3.95 -5.44
N ASP A 116 -9.23 -4.58 -5.88
CA ASP A 116 -9.85 -5.67 -5.12
C ASP A 116 -8.85 -6.80 -4.89
N VAL A 117 -8.84 -7.38 -3.69
CA VAL A 117 -7.90 -8.45 -3.33
C VAL A 117 -8.02 -9.64 -4.30
N SER A 118 -9.25 -10.00 -4.68
CA SER A 118 -9.51 -11.06 -5.68
C SER A 118 -8.88 -10.79 -7.05
N SER A 119 -8.62 -9.53 -7.38
CA SER A 119 -7.98 -9.13 -8.64
C SER A 119 -6.45 -9.18 -8.59
N LEU A 120 -5.85 -9.16 -7.40
CA LEU A 120 -4.37 -9.12 -7.27
C LEU A 120 -3.70 -10.32 -7.92
N SER A 121 -4.29 -11.51 -7.79
CA SER A 121 -3.79 -12.74 -8.45
C SER A 121 -3.88 -12.70 -9.98
N SER A 122 -4.75 -11.87 -10.56
CA SER A 122 -4.83 -11.66 -12.01
C SER A 122 -3.83 -10.63 -12.49
N LEU A 123 -3.49 -9.63 -11.64
CA LEU A 123 -2.55 -8.55 -11.95
C LEU A 123 -1.11 -8.96 -11.75
N TYR A 124 -0.83 -9.78 -10.74
CA TYR A 124 0.51 -10.11 -10.30
C TYR A 124 0.74 -11.61 -10.17
N GLN A 125 1.99 -12.01 -10.40
CA GLN A 125 2.51 -13.34 -10.07
C GLN A 125 3.44 -13.23 -8.87
N ILE A 126 3.25 -14.09 -7.87
CA ILE A 126 4.17 -14.20 -6.75
C ILE A 126 5.33 -15.10 -7.18
N SER A 127 6.55 -14.54 -7.23
CA SER A 127 7.76 -15.27 -7.59
C SER A 127 8.21 -16.13 -6.42
N TYR A 128 8.44 -15.52 -5.27
CA TYR A 128 8.80 -16.18 -4.02
C TYR A 128 8.42 -15.34 -2.79
N CYS A 129 8.45 -15.98 -1.63
CA CYS A 129 8.45 -15.34 -0.32
C CYS A 129 9.52 -16.04 0.54
N ASP A 130 10.52 -15.30 0.99
CA ASP A 130 11.59 -15.78 1.85
C ASP A 130 11.49 -15.18 3.24
N LYS A 131 11.63 -16.04 4.26
CA LYS A 131 11.62 -15.62 5.67
C LYS A 131 13.02 -15.67 6.24
N ILE A 132 13.45 -14.55 6.82
CA ILE A 132 14.71 -14.42 7.55
C ILE A 132 14.38 -13.85 8.94
N LYS A 133 14.39 -14.71 9.97
CA LYS A 133 14.02 -14.36 11.35
C LYS A 133 12.57 -13.86 11.43
N ASN A 134 12.38 -12.58 11.76
CA ASN A 134 11.10 -11.91 11.88
C ASN A 134 10.70 -11.07 10.66
N THR A 135 11.47 -11.18 9.57
CA THR A 135 11.21 -10.46 8.31
C THR A 135 10.84 -11.47 7.23
N THR A 136 9.76 -11.20 6.49
CA THR A 136 9.37 -11.93 5.29
C THR A 136 9.46 -10.99 4.10
N ILE A 137 10.14 -11.39 3.04
CA ILE A 137 10.29 -10.63 1.80
C ILE A 137 9.63 -11.41 0.69
N CYS A 138 8.61 -10.82 0.06
CA CYS A 138 7.92 -11.42 -1.08
C CYS A 138 8.21 -10.63 -2.35
N GLU A 139 8.69 -11.32 -3.41
CA GLU A 139 8.80 -10.76 -4.76
C GLU A 139 7.55 -11.09 -5.55
N ILE A 140 6.97 -10.07 -6.16
CA ILE A 140 5.87 -10.18 -7.11
C ILE A 140 6.23 -9.48 -8.42
N THR A 141 5.71 -10.00 -9.54
CA THR A 141 5.92 -9.44 -10.87
C THR A 141 4.58 -9.18 -11.54
N PRO A 142 4.40 -8.05 -12.27
CA PRO A 142 3.22 -7.84 -13.08
C PRO A 142 3.08 -8.95 -14.13
N LYS A 143 1.83 -9.34 -14.41
CA LYS A 143 1.51 -10.29 -15.49
C LYS A 143 1.37 -9.62 -16.85
N SER A 144 1.20 -8.30 -16.88
CA SER A 144 1.15 -7.51 -18.12
C SER A 144 2.55 -7.35 -18.71
N ASN A 145 2.70 -7.58 -20.01
CA ASN A 145 3.96 -7.35 -20.73
C ASN A 145 4.26 -5.86 -20.95
N ASP A 146 3.26 -5.00 -20.87
CA ASP A 146 3.37 -3.54 -21.02
C ASP A 146 3.50 -2.84 -19.66
N ALA A 147 3.90 -3.59 -18.63
CA ALA A 147 4.01 -3.05 -17.28
C ALA A 147 5.18 -2.08 -17.18
N PHE A 148 4.93 -0.91 -16.59
CA PHE A 148 5.96 0.04 -16.18
C PHE A 148 6.88 -0.58 -15.09
N LEU A 149 6.33 -1.49 -14.28
CA LEU A 149 7.03 -2.19 -13.21
C LEU A 149 7.66 -3.50 -13.73
N GLU A 150 8.93 -3.72 -13.43
CA GLU A 150 9.57 -5.00 -13.66
C GLU A 150 9.37 -5.96 -12.47
N LYS A 151 9.64 -5.45 -11.27
CA LYS A 151 9.58 -6.22 -10.02
C LYS A 151 9.06 -5.35 -8.90
N LEU A 152 8.37 -5.98 -7.98
CA LEU A 152 7.88 -5.35 -6.76
C LEU A 152 8.13 -6.27 -5.57
N PHE A 153 8.65 -5.72 -4.48
CA PHE A 153 8.92 -6.41 -3.24
C PHE A 153 8.04 -5.85 -2.13
N LEU A 154 7.47 -6.76 -1.35
CA LEU A 154 6.74 -6.46 -0.12
C LEU A 154 7.53 -7.02 1.05
N ASN A 155 7.97 -6.15 1.94
CA ASN A 155 8.73 -6.49 3.13
C ASN A 155 7.82 -6.39 4.36
N PHE A 156 7.70 -7.50 5.06
CA PHE A 156 6.92 -7.61 6.29
C PHE A 156 7.85 -7.84 7.47
N ARG A 157 7.62 -7.11 8.57
CA ARG A 157 8.27 -7.37 9.86
C ARG A 157 7.23 -7.72 10.90
N ASN A 158 7.42 -8.85 11.59
CA ASN A 158 6.43 -9.36 12.56
C ASN A 158 5.00 -9.42 11.97
N PHE A 159 4.87 -9.86 10.73
CA PHE A 159 3.61 -9.96 9.96
C PHE A 159 2.96 -8.61 9.58
N GLU A 160 3.61 -7.48 9.83
CA GLU A 160 3.11 -6.17 9.40
C GLU A 160 3.94 -5.66 8.21
N LEU A 161 3.26 -5.04 7.22
CA LEU A 161 3.91 -4.44 6.07
C LEU A 161 4.74 -3.24 6.54
N GLU A 162 6.06 -3.28 6.28
CA GLU A 162 7.01 -2.24 6.66
C GLU A 162 7.50 -1.45 5.44
N GLU A 163 7.65 -2.15 4.31
CA GLU A 163 8.25 -1.55 3.13
C GLU A 163 7.67 -2.14 1.85
N LEU A 164 7.56 -1.30 0.84
CA LEU A 164 7.32 -1.67 -0.54
C LEU A 164 8.44 -1.09 -1.39
N SER A 165 9.09 -1.94 -2.22
CA SER A 165 10.06 -1.45 -3.18
C SER A 165 9.79 -2.01 -4.57
N TYR A 166 10.21 -1.28 -5.61
CA TYR A 166 10.04 -1.71 -6.99
C TYR A 166 11.16 -1.22 -7.87
N THR A 167 11.36 -1.93 -8.98
CA THR A 167 12.20 -1.49 -10.09
C THR A 167 11.29 -1.26 -11.30
N ASP A 168 11.46 -0.14 -11.96
CA ASP A 168 10.73 0.19 -13.18
C ASP A 168 11.51 -0.19 -14.45
N SER A 169 10.85 -0.10 -15.61
CA SER A 169 11.42 -0.42 -16.92
C SER A 169 12.58 0.50 -17.36
N PHE A 170 12.83 1.60 -16.62
CA PHE A 170 13.95 2.51 -16.86
C PHE A 170 15.14 2.23 -15.92
N GLY A 171 15.06 1.15 -15.10
CA GLY A 171 16.09 0.79 -14.15
C GLY A 171 16.10 1.65 -12.88
N GLN A 172 15.08 2.47 -12.66
CA GLN A 172 14.92 3.22 -11.43
C GLN A 172 14.44 2.26 -10.33
N THR A 173 15.08 2.31 -9.17
CA THR A 173 14.62 1.59 -7.97
C THR A 173 14.04 2.57 -6.98
N VAL A 174 12.81 2.29 -6.55
CA VAL A 174 12.07 3.09 -5.56
C VAL A 174 11.77 2.22 -4.35
N THR A 175 12.02 2.75 -3.16
CA THR A 175 11.73 2.12 -1.88
C THR A 175 10.87 3.05 -1.04
N LEU A 176 9.69 2.58 -0.63
CA LEU A 176 8.78 3.26 0.30
C LEU A 176 8.84 2.55 1.65
N SER A 177 9.38 3.19 2.66
CA SER A 177 9.32 2.72 4.05
C SER A 177 8.15 3.38 4.75
N PHE A 178 7.23 2.58 5.31
CA PHE A 178 6.00 3.05 5.94
C PHE A 178 6.16 3.27 7.43
N PHE A 179 5.50 4.31 7.94
CA PHE A 179 5.42 4.64 9.37
C PHE A 179 3.97 4.89 9.74
N ASN A 180 3.59 4.61 10.97
CA ASN A 180 2.22 4.81 11.47
C ASN A 180 1.17 4.19 10.54
N LEU A 181 1.50 3.04 9.92
CA LEU A 181 0.63 2.35 9.00
C LEU A 181 -0.63 1.85 9.73
N SER A 182 -1.77 2.16 9.17
CA SER A 182 -3.09 1.80 9.71
C SER A 182 -4.01 1.31 8.60
N TRP A 183 -4.81 0.28 8.94
CA TRP A 183 -5.86 -0.27 8.08
C TRP A 183 -7.27 0.14 8.53
N LEU A 184 -7.36 1.07 9.47
CA LEU A 184 -8.63 1.59 9.98
C LEU A 184 -9.31 2.49 8.95
N SER A 185 -10.65 2.47 8.95
CA SER A 185 -11.44 3.35 8.09
C SER A 185 -11.23 4.82 8.43
N PHE A 186 -11.30 5.66 7.41
CA PHE A 186 -11.27 7.12 7.51
C PHE A 186 -12.38 7.72 6.63
N PRO A 187 -12.80 8.98 6.86
CA PRO A 187 -13.79 9.67 6.04
C PRO A 187 -13.30 9.87 4.59
N ASN A 188 -14.21 9.75 3.61
CA ASN A 188 -13.87 9.92 2.19
C ASN A 188 -13.35 11.33 1.85
N GLU A 189 -13.77 12.33 2.61
CA GLU A 189 -13.35 13.74 2.49
C GLU A 189 -11.82 13.89 2.64
N GLU A 190 -11.17 12.94 3.32
CA GLU A 190 -9.71 12.93 3.46
C GLU A 190 -8.97 12.57 2.16
N LEU A 191 -9.69 12.01 1.15
CA LEU A 191 -9.16 11.76 -0.19
C LEU A 191 -9.35 12.95 -1.14
N GLU A 192 -10.16 13.93 -0.78
CA GLU A 192 -10.40 15.09 -1.63
C GLU A 192 -9.13 15.92 -1.82
N ILE A 193 -8.90 16.38 -3.05
CA ILE A 193 -7.79 17.26 -3.42
C ILE A 193 -8.34 18.68 -3.46
N SER A 194 -7.83 19.55 -2.60
CA SER A 194 -8.16 20.98 -2.63
C SER A 194 -7.33 21.64 -3.73
N ILE A 195 -8.02 22.18 -4.74
CA ILE A 195 -7.39 22.83 -5.89
C ILE A 195 -7.38 24.33 -5.65
N PRO A 196 -6.20 24.98 -5.55
CA PRO A 196 -6.10 26.44 -5.48
C PRO A 196 -6.69 27.11 -6.73
N LYS A 197 -7.14 28.37 -6.60
CA LYS A 197 -7.84 29.07 -7.70
C LYS A 197 -6.92 29.43 -8.89
N GLU A 198 -5.64 29.56 -8.64
CA GLU A 198 -4.63 29.97 -9.62
C GLU A 198 -4.03 28.77 -10.40
N ILE A 199 -4.47 27.55 -10.14
CA ILE A 199 -3.93 26.34 -10.77
C ILE A 199 -4.50 26.17 -12.19
N ASP A 200 -3.61 26.01 -13.16
CA ASP A 200 -3.96 25.60 -14.53
C ASP A 200 -4.31 24.10 -14.58
N ILE A 201 -5.45 23.76 -15.19
CA ILE A 201 -5.90 22.36 -15.30
C ILE A 201 -5.69 21.88 -16.75
N VAL A 202 -4.88 20.82 -16.89
CA VAL A 202 -4.56 20.19 -18.18
C VAL A 202 -5.19 18.78 -18.21
N TYR A 203 -6.01 18.53 -19.24
CA TYR A 203 -6.64 17.23 -19.48
C TYR A 203 -5.89 16.47 -20.56
N HIS A 204 -5.59 15.19 -20.32
CA HIS A 204 -4.88 14.30 -21.26
C HIS A 204 -5.77 13.19 -21.81
#